data_a5ae8a7f9b4bd2960bc9bd0e57ad9bd1
#
_entry.id   a5ae8a7f9b4bd2960bc9bd0e57ad9bd1
#
_cell.length_a   1.000
_cell.length_b   1.000
_cell.length_c   1.000
_cell.angle_alpha   90.00
_cell.angle_beta   90.00
_cell.angle_gamma   90.00
#
_symmetry.space_group_name_H-M   'P 1'
#
loop_
_entity.id
_entity.type
_entity.pdbx_description
1 polymer ?
#
loop_
_entity_poly.entity_id
_entity_poly.type
_entity_poly.pdbx_seq_one_letter_code
_entity_poly.pdbx_strand_id
1 'polypeptide(L)'
;MLLLKRLENLGFQICAPESLEGNEQSCDKKIMMGHECVSIEASSEFVTVTASSIIKGKRVEQNIHCNILIGTDGAGSIVRKLVGIEMRGEKDLQKLVSVHFFSKDLGQFLLKENPGMLFFIFNTEAIEVLVAHDLRQGEFVLQIPFYPPQQTIEDFSPKACEKLISKLVGQEFGDADVIDIKPWVMHAEVAENFICSGNRILLAGDAAHQFPPAGGFGMNTGIQDAHNLAWKIASVIKGIAPTSVLNTYEIKRKPIALFNARLSLENYKAAMFVPAALGLDPTVANTVHQFFVNGIGSILPSGLQKVALDGIFGIGRAQVSEFVLNESNPLGSSRLAKLRHIFEEGKSLQLQFPAEDLGFR
;
A
#
# COMPACT_ATOMS: atom_id res chain seq x y z
N MET A 1 12.52 -1.34 13.56
CA MET A 1 13.57 -1.46 14.61
C MET A 1 13.53 -2.79 15.37
N LEU A 2 12.40 -3.28 15.89
CA LEU A 2 12.36 -4.54 16.68
C LEU A 2 12.85 -5.78 15.93
N LEU A 3 12.45 -5.96 14.67
CA LEU A 3 12.88 -7.11 13.86
C LEU A 3 14.39 -7.09 13.57
N LEU A 4 14.97 -5.92 13.25
CA LEU A 4 16.42 -5.79 13.04
C LEU A 4 17.19 -6.14 14.31
N LYS A 5 16.79 -5.62 15.48
CA LYS A 5 17.40 -6.01 16.77
C LYS A 5 17.31 -7.52 17.01
N ARG A 6 16.20 -8.14 16.63
CA ARG A 6 16.06 -9.60 16.76
C ARG A 6 17.02 -10.35 15.84
N LEU A 7 17.21 -9.88 14.61
CA LEU A 7 18.18 -10.46 13.68
C LEU A 7 19.62 -10.32 14.17
N GLU A 8 20.00 -9.15 14.70
CA GLU A 8 21.30 -8.94 15.33
C GLU A 8 21.53 -9.92 16.50
N ASN A 9 20.52 -10.09 17.37
CA ASN A 9 20.57 -11.07 18.47
C ASN A 9 20.68 -12.52 17.99
N LEU A 10 20.29 -12.81 16.74
CA LEU A 10 20.45 -14.12 16.09
C LEU A 10 21.80 -14.24 15.33
N GLY A 11 22.67 -13.23 15.46
CA GLY A 11 24.00 -13.22 14.88
C GLY A 11 24.07 -12.71 13.45
N PHE A 12 23.01 -12.03 12.96
CA PHE A 12 23.09 -11.34 11.68
C PHE A 12 23.89 -10.04 11.83
N GLN A 13 24.75 -9.76 10.85
CA GLN A 13 25.54 -8.54 10.77
C GLN A 13 24.92 -7.59 9.74
N ILE A 14 24.70 -6.34 10.14
CA ILE A 14 24.28 -5.28 9.23
C ILE A 14 25.53 -4.73 8.56
N CYS A 15 25.60 -4.89 7.23
CA CYS A 15 26.75 -4.50 6.41
C CYS A 15 26.36 -3.31 5.53
N ALA A 16 27.03 -2.16 5.68
CA ALA A 16 26.99 -1.07 4.72
C ALA A 16 27.82 -1.43 3.47
N PRO A 17 27.56 -0.83 2.30
CA PRO A 17 28.30 -1.14 1.08
C PRO A 17 29.83 -1.03 1.25
N GLU A 18 30.31 0.00 1.95
CA GLU A 18 31.73 0.25 2.18
C GLU A 18 32.41 -0.80 3.08
N SER A 19 31.66 -1.46 3.94
CA SER A 19 32.21 -2.46 4.88
C SER A 19 32.50 -3.82 4.24
N LEU A 20 32.13 -4.01 2.97
CA LEU A 20 32.36 -5.23 2.22
C LEU A 20 33.64 -5.19 1.39
N GLU A 21 34.32 -4.03 1.28
CA GLU A 21 35.65 -3.92 0.66
C GLU A 21 36.69 -4.61 1.57
N GLY A 22 37.17 -5.76 1.19
CA GLY A 22 38.40 -6.35 1.75
C GLY A 22 38.27 -7.41 2.84
N ASN A 23 37.09 -7.83 3.23
CA ASN A 23 36.93 -8.91 4.20
C ASN A 23 36.16 -10.10 3.61
N GLU A 24 36.88 -11.10 3.14
CA GLU A 24 36.37 -12.46 2.88
C GLU A 24 36.02 -13.25 4.17
N GLN A 25 35.68 -12.57 5.26
CA GLN A 25 35.14 -13.30 6.39
C GLN A 25 33.75 -13.81 6.01
N SER A 26 33.67 -15.11 5.82
CA SER A 26 32.46 -15.86 5.55
C SER A 26 31.50 -15.75 6.77
N CYS A 27 30.80 -14.64 6.85
CA CYS A 27 29.66 -14.53 7.73
C CYS A 27 28.44 -14.92 6.94
N ASP A 28 27.87 -16.09 7.21
CA ASP A 28 26.69 -16.63 6.52
C ASP A 28 25.41 -15.83 6.80
N LYS A 29 25.48 -14.94 7.80
CA LYS A 29 24.32 -14.14 8.25
C LYS A 29 24.57 -12.66 8.07
N LYS A 30 24.36 -12.14 6.84
CA LYS A 30 24.53 -10.72 6.50
C LYS A 30 23.20 -10.08 6.14
N ILE A 31 23.04 -8.82 6.55
CA ILE A 31 22.01 -7.91 6.05
C ILE A 31 22.73 -6.84 5.27
N MET A 32 22.68 -6.93 3.95
CA MET A 32 23.41 -6.05 3.03
C MET A 32 22.57 -4.81 2.73
N MET A 33 22.83 -3.71 3.43
CA MET A 33 22.15 -2.44 3.21
C MET A 33 22.64 -1.76 1.94
N GLY A 34 21.75 -1.02 1.27
CA GLY A 34 22.11 -0.25 0.06
C GLY A 34 22.50 -1.10 -1.16
N HIS A 35 22.06 -2.37 -1.19
CA HIS A 35 22.24 -3.25 -2.33
C HIS A 35 20.93 -3.46 -3.08
N GLU A 36 20.99 -3.43 -4.39
CA GLU A 36 19.86 -3.65 -5.30
C GLU A 36 20.11 -4.93 -6.12
N CYS A 37 19.10 -5.78 -6.22
CA CYS A 37 19.12 -6.92 -7.13
C CYS A 37 18.97 -6.42 -8.58
N VAL A 38 19.93 -6.71 -9.45
CA VAL A 38 19.94 -6.19 -10.84
C VAL A 38 19.83 -7.29 -11.89
N SER A 39 20.24 -8.51 -11.57
CA SER A 39 20.01 -9.68 -12.41
C SER A 39 19.89 -10.96 -11.61
N ILE A 40 19.21 -11.95 -12.18
CA ILE A 40 19.02 -13.28 -11.60
C ILE A 40 19.24 -14.31 -12.70
N GLU A 41 20.13 -15.26 -12.44
CA GLU A 41 20.37 -16.42 -13.29
C GLU A 41 20.13 -17.69 -12.47
N ALA A 42 19.22 -18.54 -12.95
CA ALA A 42 18.88 -19.80 -12.26
C ALA A 42 19.39 -20.99 -13.06
N SER A 43 20.14 -21.87 -12.40
CA SER A 43 20.54 -23.19 -12.91
C SER A 43 19.72 -24.29 -12.22
N SER A 44 19.99 -25.54 -12.61
CA SER A 44 19.41 -26.71 -11.90
C SER A 44 19.95 -26.87 -10.48
N GLU A 45 21.10 -26.27 -10.14
CA GLU A 45 21.78 -26.49 -8.86
C GLU A 45 21.70 -25.28 -7.92
N PHE A 46 21.82 -24.07 -8.45
CA PHE A 46 21.84 -22.82 -7.66
C PHE A 46 21.25 -21.64 -8.44
N VAL A 47 21.04 -20.56 -7.72
CA VAL A 47 20.67 -19.24 -8.27
C VAL A 47 21.84 -18.28 -8.05
N THR A 48 22.21 -17.56 -9.09
CA THR A 48 23.14 -16.44 -9.03
C THR A 48 22.37 -15.13 -9.06
N VAL A 49 22.54 -14.32 -8.04
CA VAL A 49 21.99 -12.97 -7.95
C VAL A 49 23.11 -11.96 -8.10
N THR A 50 23.01 -11.08 -9.09
CA THR A 50 23.91 -9.93 -9.16
C THR A 50 23.30 -8.80 -8.32
N ALA A 51 24.02 -8.42 -7.27
CA ALA A 51 23.67 -7.30 -6.41
C ALA A 51 24.55 -6.10 -6.73
N SER A 52 23.92 -4.93 -6.89
CA SER A 52 24.59 -3.66 -7.19
C SER A 52 24.52 -2.72 -5.99
N SER A 53 25.59 -2.04 -5.67
CA SER A 53 25.65 -0.99 -4.65
C SER A 53 26.47 0.20 -5.14
N ILE A 54 26.36 1.34 -4.46
CA ILE A 54 27.16 2.54 -4.74
C ILE A 54 28.20 2.70 -3.64
N ILE A 55 29.47 2.56 -3.99
CA ILE A 55 30.61 2.73 -3.08
C ILE A 55 31.45 3.92 -3.59
N LYS A 56 31.62 4.94 -2.75
CA LYS A 56 32.38 6.16 -3.09
C LYS A 56 31.95 6.78 -4.43
N GLY A 57 30.63 6.78 -4.69
CA GLY A 57 30.04 7.33 -5.93
C GLY A 57 30.20 6.45 -7.17
N LYS A 58 30.75 5.25 -7.06
CA LYS A 58 30.87 4.28 -8.16
C LYS A 58 29.93 3.10 -7.95
N ARG A 59 29.33 2.65 -9.04
CA ARG A 59 28.54 1.41 -9.04
C ARG A 59 29.47 0.20 -8.98
N VAL A 60 29.23 -0.66 -8.01
CA VAL A 60 29.96 -1.92 -7.81
C VAL A 60 28.96 -3.05 -7.83
N GLU A 61 29.24 -4.11 -8.56
CA GLU A 61 28.41 -5.29 -8.67
C GLU A 61 29.14 -6.50 -8.08
N GLN A 62 28.37 -7.37 -7.43
CA GLN A 62 28.86 -8.62 -6.88
C GLN A 62 27.87 -9.75 -7.14
N ASN A 63 28.37 -10.95 -7.35
CA ASN A 63 27.55 -12.13 -7.53
C ASN A 63 27.39 -12.87 -6.20
N ILE A 64 26.15 -13.20 -5.89
CA ILE A 64 25.76 -13.97 -4.71
C ILE A 64 25.17 -15.30 -5.19
N HIS A 65 25.77 -16.40 -4.79
CA HIS A 65 25.26 -17.73 -5.09
C HIS A 65 24.40 -18.24 -3.95
N CYS A 66 23.21 -18.71 -4.23
CA CYS A 66 22.30 -19.25 -3.23
C CYS A 66 21.52 -20.47 -3.76
N ASN A 67 21.13 -21.35 -2.87
CA ASN A 67 20.30 -22.52 -3.21
C ASN A 67 18.84 -22.12 -3.45
N ILE A 68 18.35 -21.12 -2.71
CA ILE A 68 16.99 -20.61 -2.76
C ILE A 68 17.03 -19.09 -2.66
N LEU A 69 16.33 -18.42 -3.56
CA LEU A 69 16.07 -16.99 -3.55
C LEU A 69 14.62 -16.73 -3.14
N ILE A 70 14.39 -15.79 -2.22
CA ILE A 70 13.05 -15.36 -1.82
C ILE A 70 12.90 -13.87 -2.12
N GLY A 71 12.00 -13.52 -3.05
CA GLY A 71 11.61 -12.15 -3.33
C GLY A 71 10.53 -11.69 -2.34
N THR A 72 10.91 -10.78 -1.43
CA THR A 72 10.02 -10.10 -0.48
C THR A 72 10.18 -8.58 -0.61
N ASP A 73 10.48 -8.12 -1.82
CA ASP A 73 10.90 -6.79 -2.19
C ASP A 73 9.73 -5.85 -2.53
N GLY A 74 8.53 -6.19 -2.06
CA GLY A 74 7.35 -5.33 -2.05
C GLY A 74 6.61 -5.28 -3.39
N ALA A 75 5.65 -4.36 -3.49
CA ALA A 75 4.73 -4.22 -4.62
C ALA A 75 5.45 -4.02 -5.97
N GLY A 76 6.51 -3.24 -5.97
CA GLY A 76 7.36 -2.98 -7.13
C GLY A 76 8.37 -4.08 -7.48
N SER A 77 8.29 -5.26 -6.87
CA SER A 77 9.27 -6.34 -6.87
C SER A 77 10.12 -6.44 -8.13
N ILE A 78 11.41 -6.23 -7.95
CA ILE A 78 12.44 -6.42 -9.00
C ILE A 78 12.65 -7.91 -9.24
N VAL A 79 12.68 -8.72 -8.18
CA VAL A 79 12.82 -10.18 -8.29
C VAL A 79 11.72 -10.74 -9.19
N ARG A 80 10.45 -10.39 -8.94
CA ARG A 80 9.31 -10.83 -9.77
C ARG A 80 9.49 -10.44 -11.25
N LYS A 81 9.88 -9.19 -11.50
CA LYS A 81 10.09 -8.67 -12.86
C LYS A 81 11.24 -9.40 -13.58
N LEU A 82 12.36 -9.61 -12.91
CA LEU A 82 13.54 -10.26 -13.49
C LEU A 82 13.28 -11.72 -13.85
N VAL A 83 12.41 -12.40 -13.12
CA VAL A 83 12.04 -13.80 -13.44
C VAL A 83 10.81 -13.90 -14.36
N GLY A 84 10.28 -12.78 -14.86
CA GLY A 84 9.20 -12.74 -15.85
C GLY A 84 7.84 -13.17 -15.32
N ILE A 85 7.60 -13.09 -14.00
CA ILE A 85 6.28 -13.40 -13.41
C ILE A 85 5.40 -12.15 -13.44
N GLU A 86 4.23 -12.27 -14.06
CA GLU A 86 3.27 -11.18 -14.14
C GLU A 86 2.25 -11.20 -12.98
N MET A 87 1.70 -10.04 -12.68
CA MET A 87 0.56 -9.90 -11.78
C MET A 87 -0.74 -9.97 -12.56
N ARG A 88 -1.77 -10.60 -11.97
CA ARG A 88 -3.13 -10.72 -12.54
C ARG A 88 -4.16 -10.17 -11.56
N GLY A 89 -5.08 -9.36 -12.06
CA GLY A 89 -6.13 -8.75 -11.28
C GLY A 89 -6.50 -7.35 -11.75
N GLU A 90 -7.06 -6.53 -10.86
CA GLU A 90 -7.44 -5.15 -11.15
C GLU A 90 -6.29 -4.19 -10.80
N LYS A 91 -5.81 -3.46 -11.82
CA LYS A 91 -4.72 -2.49 -11.72
C LYS A 91 -5.27 -1.07 -11.56
N ASP A 92 -4.43 -0.20 -10.99
CA ASP A 92 -4.66 1.25 -10.96
C ASP A 92 -6.05 1.65 -10.41
N LEU A 93 -6.51 0.94 -9.38
CA LEU A 93 -7.81 1.21 -8.75
C LEU A 93 -7.92 2.65 -8.25
N GLN A 94 -6.86 3.14 -7.60
CA GLN A 94 -6.75 4.51 -7.14
C GLN A 94 -5.28 4.89 -6.95
N LYS A 95 -4.91 6.11 -7.33
CA LYS A 95 -3.63 6.72 -7.01
C LYS A 95 -3.81 7.61 -5.78
N LEU A 96 -2.86 7.54 -4.86
CA LEU A 96 -2.92 8.20 -3.57
C LEU A 96 -1.56 8.80 -3.21
N VAL A 97 -1.58 9.81 -2.36
CA VAL A 97 -0.41 10.27 -1.61
C VAL A 97 -0.64 9.94 -0.14
N SER A 98 0.28 9.20 0.45
CA SER A 98 0.33 8.97 1.89
C SER A 98 1.17 10.04 2.55
N VAL A 99 0.62 10.73 3.53
CA VAL A 99 1.30 11.73 4.35
C VAL A 99 1.40 11.19 5.78
N HIS A 100 2.61 10.83 6.21
CA HIS A 100 2.89 10.43 7.59
C HIS A 100 3.26 11.66 8.40
N PHE A 101 2.57 11.89 9.50
CA PHE A 101 2.78 13.07 10.34
C PHE A 101 2.48 12.81 11.81
N PHE A 102 2.99 13.68 12.66
CA PHE A 102 2.66 13.73 14.08
C PHE A 102 1.90 15.02 14.40
N SER A 103 0.89 14.92 15.27
CA SER A 103 0.20 16.03 15.92
C SER A 103 -0.44 15.52 17.21
N LYS A 104 0.11 15.93 18.35
CA LYS A 104 -0.44 15.58 19.68
C LYS A 104 -1.76 16.26 19.93
N ASP A 105 -1.90 17.50 19.46
CA ASP A 105 -3.11 18.28 19.64
C ASP A 105 -4.29 17.64 18.89
N LEU A 106 -4.07 17.18 17.64
CA LEU A 106 -5.05 16.40 16.90
C LEU A 106 -5.38 15.08 17.60
N GLY A 107 -4.37 14.38 18.12
CA GLY A 107 -4.57 13.13 18.86
C GLY A 107 -5.43 13.34 20.11
N GLN A 108 -5.18 14.36 20.89
CA GLN A 108 -5.98 14.71 22.08
C GLN A 108 -7.40 15.16 21.72
N PHE A 109 -7.54 15.95 20.65
CA PHE A 109 -8.84 16.36 20.14
C PHE A 109 -9.70 15.14 19.77
N LEU A 110 -9.13 14.22 18.96
CA LEU A 110 -9.85 13.02 18.53
C LEU A 110 -10.17 12.08 19.70
N LEU A 111 -9.28 11.92 20.67
CA LEU A 111 -9.53 11.12 21.87
C LEU A 111 -10.73 11.64 22.67
N LYS A 112 -10.94 12.95 22.67
CA LYS A 112 -12.02 13.60 23.42
C LYS A 112 -13.34 13.62 22.65
N GLU A 113 -13.31 14.01 21.38
CA GLU A 113 -14.51 14.31 20.61
C GLU A 113 -14.99 13.11 19.77
N ASN A 114 -14.08 12.38 19.13
CA ASN A 114 -14.39 11.30 18.20
C ASN A 114 -13.31 10.21 18.24
N PRO A 115 -13.22 9.39 19.29
CA PRO A 115 -12.19 8.37 19.37
C PRO A 115 -12.36 7.29 18.30
N GLY A 116 -11.30 7.06 17.51
CA GLY A 116 -11.30 6.08 16.42
C GLY A 116 -9.90 5.88 15.85
N MET A 117 -9.72 4.83 15.05
CA MET A 117 -8.44 4.53 14.37
C MET A 117 -8.50 4.80 12.87
N LEU A 118 -9.70 4.91 12.30
CA LEU A 118 -9.90 5.14 10.88
C LEU A 118 -11.05 6.14 10.68
N PHE A 119 -10.74 7.22 9.97
CA PHE A 119 -11.69 8.30 9.70
C PHE A 119 -11.82 8.50 8.19
N PHE A 120 -13.04 8.37 7.68
CA PHE A 120 -13.38 8.77 6.34
C PHE A 120 -13.94 10.19 6.39
N ILE A 121 -13.27 11.13 5.78
CA ILE A 121 -13.57 12.55 5.86
C ILE A 121 -14.12 13.02 4.52
N PHE A 122 -15.36 13.51 4.54
CA PHE A 122 -16.04 14.06 3.37
C PHE A 122 -16.53 15.47 3.73
N ASN A 123 -15.80 16.48 3.28
CA ASN A 123 -16.21 17.86 3.44
C ASN A 123 -16.02 18.68 2.16
N THR A 124 -16.42 19.93 2.17
CA THR A 124 -16.32 20.83 0.99
C THR A 124 -14.89 21.18 0.60
N GLU A 125 -13.93 20.96 1.49
CA GLU A 125 -12.51 21.26 1.27
C GLU A 125 -11.72 20.04 0.79
N ALA A 126 -12.05 18.83 1.32
CA ALA A 126 -11.30 17.64 1.03
C ALA A 126 -12.11 16.35 1.21
N ILE A 127 -11.66 15.28 0.55
CA ILE A 127 -12.21 13.93 0.62
C ILE A 127 -11.04 12.99 0.82
N GLU A 128 -10.86 12.49 2.04
CA GLU A 128 -9.63 11.82 2.42
C GLU A 128 -9.89 10.75 3.50
N VAL A 129 -8.87 9.93 3.73
CA VAL A 129 -8.90 8.91 4.78
C VAL A 129 -7.75 9.19 5.74
N LEU A 130 -8.08 9.43 7.02
CA LEU A 130 -7.12 9.58 8.09
C LEU A 130 -7.05 8.30 8.91
N VAL A 131 -5.85 7.76 9.05
CA VAL A 131 -5.54 6.58 9.87
C VAL A 131 -4.75 7.03 11.09
N ALA A 132 -5.26 6.77 12.29
CA ALA A 132 -4.55 7.00 13.53
C ALA A 132 -3.78 5.74 13.93
N HIS A 133 -2.45 5.79 13.87
CA HIS A 133 -1.60 4.70 14.36
C HIS A 133 -1.49 4.70 15.88
N ASP A 134 -1.36 5.89 16.47
CA ASP A 134 -1.35 6.09 17.91
C ASP A 134 -1.93 7.46 18.26
N LEU A 135 -3.17 7.48 18.76
CA LEU A 135 -3.83 8.73 19.16
C LEU A 135 -3.12 9.43 20.34
N ARG A 136 -2.49 8.67 21.24
CA ARG A 136 -1.81 9.25 22.42
C ARG A 136 -0.48 9.88 22.04
N GLN A 137 0.23 9.28 21.10
CA GLN A 137 1.47 9.85 20.56
C GLN A 137 1.19 10.89 19.47
N GLY A 138 -0.04 10.90 18.94
CA GLY A 138 -0.44 11.77 17.84
C GLY A 138 0.14 11.31 16.50
N GLU A 139 0.28 10.01 16.25
CA GLU A 139 0.84 9.46 15.02
C GLU A 139 -0.25 9.13 14.02
N PHE A 140 -0.16 9.71 12.82
CA PHE A 140 -1.19 9.62 11.79
C PHE A 140 -0.61 9.37 10.40
N VAL A 141 -1.44 8.74 9.56
CA VAL A 141 -1.24 8.70 8.11
C VAL A 141 -2.51 9.21 7.42
N LEU A 142 -2.35 10.26 6.61
CA LEU A 142 -3.41 10.80 5.75
C LEU A 142 -3.26 10.24 4.36
N GLN A 143 -4.34 9.70 3.80
CA GLN A 143 -4.42 9.18 2.44
C GLN A 143 -5.20 10.17 1.58
N ILE A 144 -4.53 10.77 0.60
CA ILE A 144 -5.06 11.83 -0.26
C ILE A 144 -5.21 11.29 -1.67
N PRO A 145 -6.39 11.37 -2.34
CA PRO A 145 -6.51 11.07 -3.76
C PRO A 145 -5.55 11.91 -4.59
N PHE A 146 -4.88 11.27 -5.57
CA PHE A 146 -3.83 11.86 -6.38
C PHE A 146 -4.10 11.64 -7.87
N TYR A 147 -4.02 12.70 -8.66
CA TYR A 147 -4.41 12.72 -10.06
C TYR A 147 -3.27 13.20 -10.97
N PRO A 148 -2.21 12.39 -11.19
CA PRO A 148 -1.15 12.73 -12.12
C PRO A 148 -1.61 12.55 -13.59
N PRO A 149 -1.08 13.29 -14.55
CA PRO A 149 0.01 14.29 -14.44
C PRO A 149 -0.43 15.70 -14.05
N GLN A 150 -1.72 15.98 -13.87
CA GLN A 150 -2.24 17.30 -13.53
C GLN A 150 -1.85 17.73 -12.11
N GLN A 151 -1.65 16.75 -11.22
CA GLN A 151 -1.01 16.93 -9.92
C GLN A 151 0.36 16.28 -9.93
N THR A 152 1.31 16.90 -9.26
CA THR A 152 2.66 16.38 -9.06
C THR A 152 2.94 16.19 -7.57
N ILE A 153 3.97 15.43 -7.21
CA ILE A 153 4.29 15.20 -5.79
C ILE A 153 4.70 16.49 -5.07
N GLU A 154 5.23 17.47 -5.81
CA GLU A 154 5.61 18.78 -5.32
C GLU A 154 4.42 19.61 -4.84
N ASP A 155 3.21 19.33 -5.34
CA ASP A 155 1.97 19.95 -4.86
C ASP A 155 1.67 19.59 -3.40
N PHE A 156 2.24 18.48 -2.92
CA PHE A 156 2.08 17.93 -1.56
C PHE A 156 3.29 18.27 -0.68
N SER A 157 3.77 19.51 -0.72
CA SER A 157 4.81 19.94 0.21
C SER A 157 4.35 19.83 1.68
N PRO A 158 5.25 19.70 2.68
CA PRO A 158 4.87 19.63 4.09
C PRO A 158 3.89 20.75 4.49
N LYS A 159 4.16 21.98 4.09
CA LYS A 159 3.30 23.14 4.37
C LYS A 159 1.91 23.05 3.69
N ALA A 160 1.83 22.45 2.51
CA ALA A 160 0.54 22.20 1.84
C ALA A 160 -0.26 21.13 2.60
N CYS A 161 0.42 20.06 3.06
CA CYS A 161 -0.18 19.01 3.87
C CYS A 161 -0.67 19.51 5.23
N GLU A 162 0.10 20.34 5.94
CA GLU A 162 -0.32 20.98 7.20
C GLU A 162 -1.61 21.80 7.03
N LYS A 163 -1.70 22.61 5.97
CA LYS A 163 -2.91 23.35 5.66
C LYS A 163 -4.10 22.45 5.34
N LEU A 164 -3.84 21.35 4.66
CA LEU A 164 -4.87 20.38 4.33
C LEU A 164 -5.38 19.67 5.58
N ILE A 165 -4.50 19.24 6.48
CA ILE A 165 -4.85 18.65 7.78
C ILE A 165 -5.76 19.62 8.58
N SER A 166 -5.40 20.89 8.66
CA SER A 166 -6.22 21.91 9.34
C SER A 166 -7.62 22.04 8.71
N LYS A 167 -7.72 22.02 7.41
CA LYS A 167 -9.00 22.09 6.68
C LYS A 167 -9.88 20.85 6.89
N LEU A 168 -9.27 19.68 6.99
CA LEU A 168 -9.99 18.42 7.21
C LEU A 168 -10.69 18.40 8.58
N VAL A 169 -10.04 18.90 9.58
CA VAL A 169 -10.54 18.89 10.96
C VAL A 169 -11.36 20.15 11.28
N GLY A 170 -11.26 21.18 10.43
CA GLY A 170 -11.92 22.48 10.66
C GLY A 170 -11.28 23.30 11.78
N GLN A 171 -10.08 22.94 12.20
CA GLN A 171 -9.32 23.59 13.26
C GLN A 171 -7.82 23.59 12.91
N GLU A 172 -7.12 24.67 13.21
CA GLU A 172 -5.65 24.75 13.06
C GLU A 172 -4.96 24.06 14.24
N PHE A 173 -4.05 23.15 13.90
CA PHE A 173 -3.12 22.51 14.85
C PHE A 173 -1.72 23.00 14.53
N GLY A 174 -1.12 23.74 15.45
CA GLY A 174 0.20 24.33 15.25
C GLY A 174 1.37 23.36 15.43
N ASP A 175 1.08 22.10 15.83
CA ASP A 175 2.06 21.07 16.15
C ASP A 175 2.15 19.96 15.08
N ALA A 176 1.53 20.15 13.93
CA ALA A 176 1.60 19.16 12.85
C ALA A 176 3.02 19.10 12.27
N ASP A 177 3.67 17.94 12.40
CA ASP A 177 5.03 17.66 11.92
C ASP A 177 4.98 16.56 10.86
N VAL A 178 5.18 16.94 9.59
CA VAL A 178 5.13 16.04 8.45
C VAL A 178 6.46 15.32 8.28
N ILE A 179 6.47 14.01 8.48
CA ILE A 179 7.66 13.15 8.47
C ILE A 179 7.97 12.62 7.08
N ASP A 180 6.93 12.20 6.33
CA ASP A 180 7.13 11.52 5.05
C ASP A 180 5.92 11.71 4.12
N ILE A 181 6.19 11.87 2.83
CA ILE A 181 5.16 12.03 1.80
C ILE A 181 5.50 11.11 0.65
N LYS A 182 4.64 10.11 0.40
CA LYS A 182 4.87 9.10 -0.64
C LYS A 182 3.67 8.88 -1.53
N PRO A 183 3.83 8.93 -2.87
CA PRO A 183 2.80 8.45 -3.77
C PRO A 183 2.77 6.92 -3.78
N TRP A 184 1.58 6.36 -3.90
CA TRP A 184 1.39 4.94 -4.11
C TRP A 184 0.14 4.67 -4.96
N VAL A 185 0.05 3.47 -5.50
CA VAL A 185 -1.07 3.05 -6.35
C VAL A 185 -1.71 1.82 -5.75
N MET A 186 -3.03 1.85 -5.64
CA MET A 186 -3.82 0.74 -5.14
C MET A 186 -4.09 -0.25 -6.25
N HIS A 187 -3.79 -1.52 -5.98
CA HIS A 187 -4.06 -2.63 -6.88
C HIS A 187 -4.76 -3.77 -6.13
N ALA A 188 -5.44 -4.64 -6.86
CA ALA A 188 -5.96 -5.91 -6.38
C ALA A 188 -5.44 -7.01 -7.30
N GLU A 189 -4.20 -7.45 -7.09
CA GLU A 189 -3.48 -8.34 -7.99
C GLU A 189 -2.76 -9.47 -7.25
N VAL A 190 -2.63 -10.61 -7.91
CA VAL A 190 -1.90 -11.79 -7.43
C VAL A 190 -0.96 -12.27 -8.53
N ALA A 191 0.26 -12.65 -8.18
CA ALA A 191 1.25 -13.18 -9.11
C ALA A 191 0.76 -14.48 -9.77
N GLU A 192 1.06 -14.66 -11.06
CA GLU A 192 0.69 -15.87 -11.79
C GLU A 192 1.31 -17.12 -11.17
N ASN A 193 2.52 -16.98 -10.65
CA ASN A 193 3.22 -18.05 -9.94
C ASN A 193 3.92 -17.47 -8.72
N PHE A 194 3.92 -18.22 -7.62
CA PHE A 194 4.67 -17.87 -6.40
C PHE A 194 6.04 -18.56 -6.38
N ILE A 195 6.22 -19.52 -7.26
CA ILE A 195 7.43 -20.34 -7.36
C ILE A 195 7.83 -20.48 -8.82
N CYS A 196 9.13 -20.43 -9.09
CA CYS A 196 9.68 -20.72 -10.41
C CYS A 196 11.06 -21.37 -10.31
N SER A 197 11.68 -21.63 -11.47
CA SER A 197 13.05 -22.13 -11.60
C SER A 197 13.34 -23.39 -10.77
N GLY A 198 12.45 -24.40 -10.91
CA GLY A 198 12.63 -25.67 -10.19
C GLY A 198 12.55 -25.55 -8.65
N ASN A 199 11.68 -24.69 -8.14
CA ASN A 199 11.49 -24.40 -6.71
C ASN A 199 12.65 -23.63 -6.04
N ARG A 200 13.46 -22.95 -6.84
CA ARG A 200 14.59 -22.19 -6.31
C ARG A 200 14.31 -20.72 -6.11
N ILE A 201 13.29 -20.16 -6.77
CA ILE A 201 12.90 -18.76 -6.63
C ILE A 201 11.45 -18.72 -6.17
N LEU A 202 11.22 -18.02 -5.05
CA LEU A 202 9.90 -17.91 -4.41
C LEU A 202 9.57 -16.44 -4.18
N LEU A 203 8.29 -16.09 -4.31
CA LEU A 203 7.77 -14.76 -4.01
C LEU A 203 6.87 -14.82 -2.77
N ALA A 204 6.92 -13.79 -1.92
CA ALA A 204 6.08 -13.69 -0.73
C ALA A 204 5.69 -12.25 -0.42
N GLY A 205 4.56 -12.07 0.28
CA GLY A 205 4.02 -10.76 0.61
C GLY A 205 3.67 -9.96 -0.64
N ASP A 206 3.86 -8.64 -0.62
CA ASP A 206 3.48 -7.73 -1.71
C ASP A 206 4.22 -8.01 -3.03
N ALA A 207 5.33 -8.76 -3.00
CA ALA A 207 5.97 -9.27 -4.21
C ALA A 207 5.10 -10.31 -4.93
N ALA A 208 4.28 -11.05 -4.19
CA ALA A 208 3.40 -12.09 -4.71
C ALA A 208 1.93 -11.65 -4.83
N HIS A 209 1.46 -10.71 -3.99
CA HIS A 209 0.06 -10.27 -3.98
C HIS A 209 -0.11 -8.88 -3.41
N GLN A 210 -1.00 -8.11 -4.00
CA GLN A 210 -1.32 -6.74 -3.60
C GLN A 210 -2.82 -6.62 -3.40
N PHE A 211 -3.24 -5.98 -2.30
CA PHE A 211 -4.64 -5.83 -1.95
C PHE A 211 -4.97 -4.38 -1.63
N PRO A 212 -6.20 -3.90 -1.95
CA PRO A 212 -6.73 -2.71 -1.31
C PRO A 212 -6.64 -2.81 0.21
N PRO A 213 -6.40 -1.69 0.93
CA PRO A 213 -6.27 -1.70 2.39
C PRO A 213 -7.59 -2.01 3.12
N ALA A 214 -8.70 -2.10 2.37
CA ALA A 214 -10.03 -2.39 2.87
C ALA A 214 -10.13 -3.83 3.42
N GLY A 215 -9.75 -3.98 4.68
CA GLY A 215 -9.74 -5.26 5.38
C GLY A 215 -8.45 -5.56 6.14
N GLY A 216 -7.36 -4.84 5.87
CA GLY A 216 -6.07 -5.07 6.55
C GLY A 216 -5.41 -6.40 6.21
N PHE A 217 -5.71 -6.97 5.02
CA PHE A 217 -5.27 -8.31 4.65
C PHE A 217 -3.78 -8.39 4.26
N GLY A 218 -3.19 -7.32 3.69
CA GLY A 218 -1.87 -7.36 3.07
C GLY A 218 -0.79 -7.86 4.02
N MET A 219 -0.55 -7.12 5.09
CA MET A 219 0.48 -7.47 6.09
C MET A 219 0.22 -8.84 6.73
N ASN A 220 -1.02 -9.14 7.09
CA ASN A 220 -1.38 -10.40 7.73
C ASN A 220 -1.14 -11.60 6.79
N THR A 221 -1.47 -11.47 5.51
CA THR A 221 -1.19 -12.50 4.49
C THR A 221 0.31 -12.69 4.30
N GLY A 222 1.08 -11.60 4.21
CA GLY A 222 2.54 -11.65 4.10
C GLY A 222 3.23 -12.31 5.30
N ILE A 223 2.77 -12.04 6.53
CA ILE A 223 3.28 -12.72 7.74
C ILE A 223 3.02 -14.22 7.67
N GLN A 224 1.85 -14.62 7.19
CA GLN A 224 1.53 -16.04 7.04
C GLN A 224 2.32 -16.71 5.92
N ASP A 225 2.60 -15.99 4.83
CA ASP A 225 3.50 -16.48 3.79
C ASP A 225 4.89 -16.76 4.38
N ALA A 226 5.45 -15.80 5.12
CA ALA A 226 6.73 -15.96 5.78
C ALA A 226 6.74 -17.16 6.74
N HIS A 227 5.71 -17.32 7.56
CA HIS A 227 5.56 -18.46 8.44
C HIS A 227 5.49 -19.79 7.66
N ASN A 228 4.68 -19.85 6.60
CA ASN A 228 4.50 -21.05 5.77
C ASN A 228 5.79 -21.44 5.03
N LEU A 229 6.57 -20.45 4.55
CA LEU A 229 7.84 -20.67 3.88
C LEU A 229 8.95 -21.08 4.84
N ALA A 230 9.07 -20.43 5.99
CA ALA A 230 10.21 -20.57 6.88
C ALA A 230 10.45 -22.03 7.30
N TRP A 231 9.42 -22.74 7.77
CA TRP A 231 9.58 -24.12 8.18
C TRP A 231 9.83 -25.09 7.01
N LYS A 232 9.25 -24.84 5.84
CA LYS A 232 9.46 -25.64 4.64
C LYS A 232 10.89 -25.53 4.14
N ILE A 233 11.40 -24.29 4.03
CA ILE A 233 12.78 -24.03 3.62
C ILE A 233 13.74 -24.64 4.63
N ALA A 234 13.49 -24.46 5.93
CA ALA A 234 14.31 -25.08 6.97
C ALA A 234 14.33 -26.60 6.86
N SER A 235 13.21 -27.23 6.53
CA SER A 235 13.12 -28.68 6.34
C SER A 235 13.92 -29.17 5.13
N VAL A 236 13.89 -28.39 4.03
CA VAL A 236 14.67 -28.70 2.83
C VAL A 236 16.17 -28.53 3.10
N ILE A 237 16.58 -27.41 3.69
CA ILE A 237 18.01 -27.14 3.99
C ILE A 237 18.59 -28.19 4.94
N LYS A 238 17.80 -28.66 5.89
CA LYS A 238 18.21 -29.73 6.83
C LYS A 238 18.13 -31.14 6.25
N GLY A 239 17.71 -31.30 4.99
CA GLY A 239 17.54 -32.63 4.38
C GLY A 239 16.38 -33.47 4.96
N ILE A 240 15.48 -32.83 5.74
CA ILE A 240 14.31 -33.49 6.35
C ILE A 240 13.21 -33.74 5.31
N ALA A 241 13.08 -32.82 4.34
CA ALA A 241 12.09 -32.90 3.29
C ALA A 241 12.72 -32.65 1.91
N PRO A 242 12.18 -33.25 0.83
CA PRO A 242 12.62 -32.96 -0.53
C PRO A 242 12.19 -31.55 -0.94
N THR A 243 12.87 -30.96 -1.93
CA THR A 243 12.55 -29.64 -2.48
C THR A 243 11.12 -29.51 -2.98
N SER A 244 10.49 -30.63 -3.38
CA SER A 244 9.08 -30.67 -3.82
C SER A 244 8.09 -30.22 -2.74
N VAL A 245 8.46 -30.24 -1.45
CA VAL A 245 7.60 -29.69 -0.37
C VAL A 245 7.33 -28.20 -0.57
N LEU A 246 8.23 -27.46 -1.23
CA LEU A 246 8.07 -26.04 -1.53
C LEU A 246 6.89 -25.79 -2.46
N ASN A 247 6.54 -26.72 -3.37
CA ASN A 247 5.35 -26.58 -4.22
C ASN A 247 4.07 -26.43 -3.42
N THR A 248 4.04 -27.01 -2.21
CA THR A 248 2.89 -26.88 -1.31
C THR A 248 2.72 -25.45 -0.76
N TYR A 249 3.72 -24.58 -0.90
CA TYR A 249 3.59 -23.17 -0.56
C TYR A 249 2.61 -22.48 -1.54
N GLU A 250 2.87 -22.56 -2.82
CA GLU A 250 1.96 -21.98 -3.83
C GLU A 250 0.55 -22.59 -3.77
N ILE A 251 0.47 -23.93 -3.67
CA ILE A 251 -0.81 -24.63 -3.58
C ILE A 251 -1.67 -24.14 -2.42
N LYS A 252 -1.04 -23.81 -1.27
CA LYS A 252 -1.77 -23.35 -0.09
C LYS A 252 -1.96 -21.85 -0.03
N ARG A 253 -0.96 -21.05 -0.46
CA ARG A 253 -0.99 -19.61 -0.23
C ARG A 253 -1.64 -18.82 -1.36
N LYS A 254 -1.47 -19.25 -2.61
CA LYS A 254 -2.07 -18.56 -3.76
C LYS A 254 -3.60 -18.53 -3.73
N PRO A 255 -4.33 -19.62 -3.40
CA PRO A 255 -5.79 -19.55 -3.26
C PRO A 255 -6.25 -18.56 -2.18
N ILE A 256 -5.51 -18.46 -1.07
CA ILE A 256 -5.80 -17.49 0.01
C ILE A 256 -5.56 -16.06 -0.50
N ALA A 257 -4.45 -15.82 -1.21
CA ALA A 257 -4.18 -14.53 -1.80
C ALA A 257 -5.27 -14.10 -2.81
N LEU A 258 -5.72 -15.01 -3.68
CA LEU A 258 -6.82 -14.77 -4.63
C LEU A 258 -8.14 -14.44 -3.91
N PHE A 259 -8.45 -15.17 -2.84
CA PHE A 259 -9.63 -14.92 -2.01
C PHE A 259 -9.55 -13.54 -1.35
N ASN A 260 -8.42 -13.21 -0.70
CA ASN A 260 -8.21 -11.93 -0.03
C ASN A 260 -8.19 -10.75 -1.01
N ALA A 261 -7.62 -10.91 -2.21
CA ALA A 261 -7.66 -9.90 -3.26
C ALA A 261 -9.09 -9.58 -3.68
N ARG A 262 -9.92 -10.61 -3.90
CA ARG A 262 -11.33 -10.43 -4.24
C ARG A 262 -12.10 -9.77 -3.10
N LEU A 263 -11.95 -10.26 -1.87
CA LEU A 263 -12.67 -9.75 -0.70
C LEU A 263 -12.30 -8.29 -0.40
N SER A 264 -11.02 -7.95 -0.44
CA SER A 264 -10.57 -6.56 -0.24
C SER A 264 -11.09 -5.62 -1.33
N LEU A 265 -11.19 -6.11 -2.56
CA LEU A 265 -11.78 -5.36 -3.66
C LEU A 265 -13.29 -5.16 -3.48
N GLU A 266 -14.03 -6.19 -3.05
CA GLU A 266 -15.45 -6.11 -2.73
C GLU A 266 -15.68 -5.11 -1.58
N ASN A 267 -14.88 -5.18 -0.52
CA ASN A 267 -14.91 -4.23 0.59
C ASN A 267 -14.60 -2.79 0.13
N TYR A 268 -13.60 -2.61 -0.72
CA TYR A 268 -13.28 -1.31 -1.30
C TYR A 268 -14.47 -0.76 -2.11
N LYS A 269 -15.05 -1.55 -3.00
CA LYS A 269 -16.22 -1.16 -3.81
C LYS A 269 -17.42 -0.83 -2.91
N ALA A 270 -17.66 -1.60 -1.86
CA ALA A 270 -18.72 -1.32 -0.88
C ALA A 270 -18.47 0.00 -0.12
N ALA A 271 -17.23 0.28 0.26
CA ALA A 271 -16.89 1.56 0.90
C ALA A 271 -17.18 2.77 0.00
N MET A 272 -17.06 2.60 -1.33
CA MET A 272 -17.36 3.67 -2.29
C MET A 272 -18.85 3.99 -2.44
N PHE A 273 -19.77 3.18 -1.90
CA PHE A 273 -21.19 3.53 -1.87
C PHE A 273 -21.49 4.76 -1.00
N VAL A 274 -20.70 5.01 0.04
CA VAL A 274 -20.88 6.19 0.91
C VAL A 274 -20.60 7.48 0.16
N PRO A 275 -19.42 7.71 -0.42
CA PRO A 275 -19.18 8.91 -1.23
C PRO A 275 -20.15 9.01 -2.41
N ALA A 276 -20.50 7.91 -3.07
CA ALA A 276 -21.47 7.92 -4.15
C ALA A 276 -22.88 8.38 -3.69
N ALA A 277 -23.36 7.94 -2.52
CA ALA A 277 -24.61 8.40 -1.93
C ALA A 277 -24.59 9.90 -1.59
N LEU A 278 -23.42 10.43 -1.24
CA LEU A 278 -23.20 11.87 -1.00
C LEU A 278 -23.12 12.69 -2.30
N GLY A 279 -23.10 12.07 -3.47
CA GLY A 279 -22.90 12.73 -4.76
C GLY A 279 -21.42 12.93 -5.13
N LEU A 280 -20.52 12.21 -4.44
CA LEU A 280 -19.07 12.22 -4.64
C LEU A 280 -18.62 10.88 -5.29
N ASP A 281 -19.26 10.47 -6.37
CA ASP A 281 -18.96 9.20 -7.00
C ASP A 281 -17.49 9.17 -7.52
N PRO A 282 -16.62 8.30 -6.95
CA PRO A 282 -15.23 8.21 -7.36
C PRO A 282 -15.05 7.79 -8.81
N THR A 283 -16.01 7.07 -9.38
CA THR A 283 -15.96 6.66 -10.80
C THR A 283 -16.08 7.86 -11.71
N VAL A 284 -16.87 8.87 -11.32
CA VAL A 284 -16.98 10.15 -12.03
C VAL A 284 -15.65 10.90 -11.97
N ALA A 285 -15.03 10.99 -10.81
CA ALA A 285 -13.72 11.63 -10.64
C ALA A 285 -12.65 10.97 -11.53
N ASN A 286 -12.59 9.64 -11.54
CA ASN A 286 -11.67 8.89 -12.39
C ASN A 286 -11.99 9.09 -13.88
N THR A 287 -13.26 9.09 -14.27
CA THR A 287 -13.67 9.31 -15.66
C THR A 287 -13.30 10.71 -16.13
N VAL A 288 -13.53 11.72 -15.31
CA VAL A 288 -13.13 13.10 -15.58
C VAL A 288 -11.61 13.20 -15.72
N HIS A 289 -10.87 12.58 -14.81
CA HIS A 289 -9.41 12.53 -14.89
C HIS A 289 -8.93 11.87 -16.19
N GLN A 290 -9.49 10.71 -16.57
CA GLN A 290 -9.16 10.02 -17.81
C GLN A 290 -9.48 10.87 -19.06
N PHE A 291 -10.54 11.67 -19.03
CA PHE A 291 -10.84 12.62 -20.10
C PHE A 291 -9.71 13.64 -20.30
N PHE A 292 -9.10 14.14 -19.22
CA PHE A 292 -7.96 15.06 -19.32
C PHE A 292 -6.65 14.38 -19.68
N VAL A 293 -6.47 13.10 -19.31
CA VAL A 293 -5.25 12.35 -19.64
C VAL A 293 -5.26 11.84 -21.09
N ASN A 294 -6.37 11.23 -21.51
CA ASN A 294 -6.44 10.45 -22.76
C ASN A 294 -7.47 11.01 -23.77
N GLY A 295 -8.30 11.97 -23.37
CA GLY A 295 -9.36 12.55 -24.18
C GLY A 295 -9.02 13.91 -24.80
N ILE A 296 -10.05 14.60 -25.30
CA ILE A 296 -9.93 15.95 -25.90
C ILE A 296 -9.32 16.95 -24.92
N GLY A 297 -9.55 16.77 -23.62
CA GLY A 297 -8.95 17.60 -22.57
C GLY A 297 -7.42 17.57 -22.55
N SER A 298 -6.77 16.51 -23.07
CA SER A 298 -5.32 16.39 -23.16
C SER A 298 -4.67 17.42 -24.10
N ILE A 299 -5.43 18.05 -24.97
CA ILE A 299 -4.96 19.11 -25.88
C ILE A 299 -4.75 20.45 -25.15
N LEU A 300 -5.38 20.61 -23.98
CA LEU A 300 -5.23 21.81 -23.17
C LEU A 300 -3.84 21.88 -22.52
N PRO A 301 -3.24 23.06 -22.35
CA PRO A 301 -2.04 23.25 -21.55
C PRO A 301 -2.22 22.69 -20.13
N SER A 302 -1.17 22.08 -19.55
CA SER A 302 -1.24 21.40 -18.25
C SER A 302 -1.78 22.27 -17.10
N GLY A 303 -1.44 23.56 -17.09
CA GLY A 303 -1.96 24.50 -16.10
C GLY A 303 -3.49 24.72 -16.21
N LEU A 304 -4.04 24.74 -17.43
CA LEU A 304 -5.48 24.85 -17.65
C LEU A 304 -6.20 23.52 -17.31
N GLN A 305 -5.58 22.37 -17.59
CA GLN A 305 -6.10 21.07 -17.18
C GLN A 305 -6.24 20.99 -15.66
N LYS A 306 -5.22 21.43 -14.90
CA LYS A 306 -5.23 21.46 -13.44
C LYS A 306 -6.36 22.33 -12.91
N VAL A 307 -6.48 23.57 -13.40
CA VAL A 307 -7.55 24.49 -12.96
C VAL A 307 -8.94 23.94 -13.28
N ALA A 308 -9.12 23.32 -14.45
CA ALA A 308 -10.39 22.71 -14.82
C ALA A 308 -10.72 21.50 -13.94
N LEU A 309 -9.73 20.64 -13.64
CA LEU A 309 -9.90 19.48 -12.78
C LEU A 309 -10.25 19.90 -11.34
N ASP A 310 -9.52 20.89 -10.79
CA ASP A 310 -9.78 21.43 -9.45
C ASP A 310 -11.18 22.07 -9.36
N GLY A 311 -11.61 22.76 -10.42
CA GLY A 311 -12.96 23.33 -10.52
C GLY A 311 -14.04 22.26 -10.50
N ILE A 312 -13.89 21.18 -11.28
CA ILE A 312 -14.86 20.08 -11.33
C ILE A 312 -14.89 19.34 -9.98
N PHE A 313 -13.74 19.08 -9.36
CA PHE A 313 -13.68 18.48 -8.03
C PHE A 313 -14.26 19.41 -6.96
N GLY A 314 -14.08 20.73 -7.09
CA GLY A 314 -14.72 21.72 -6.24
C GLY A 314 -16.26 21.68 -6.33
N ILE A 315 -16.81 21.56 -7.52
CA ILE A 315 -18.25 21.36 -7.72
C ILE A 315 -18.71 20.05 -7.09
N GLY A 316 -17.95 18.97 -7.25
CA GLY A 316 -18.21 17.70 -6.59
C GLY A 316 -18.27 17.88 -5.06
N ARG A 317 -17.25 18.46 -4.46
CA ARG A 317 -17.18 18.71 -3.00
C ARG A 317 -18.29 19.61 -2.48
N ALA A 318 -18.73 20.60 -3.26
CA ALA A 318 -19.86 21.44 -2.88
C ALA A 318 -21.17 20.66 -2.63
N GLN A 319 -21.27 19.43 -3.14
CA GLN A 319 -22.42 18.54 -2.91
C GLN A 319 -22.55 18.07 -1.45
N VAL A 320 -21.49 18.15 -0.65
CA VAL A 320 -21.52 17.81 0.79
C VAL A 320 -21.65 19.04 1.69
N SER A 321 -21.95 20.21 1.14
CA SER A 321 -22.20 21.41 1.93
C SER A 321 -23.44 21.24 2.81
N GLU A 322 -23.51 21.91 3.95
CA GLU A 322 -24.66 21.93 4.85
C GLU A 322 -25.94 22.37 4.13
N PHE A 323 -25.84 23.27 3.16
CA PHE A 323 -26.97 23.70 2.35
C PHE A 323 -27.55 22.57 1.49
N VAL A 324 -26.70 21.70 0.91
CA VAL A 324 -27.15 20.59 0.07
C VAL A 324 -27.56 19.39 0.91
N LEU A 325 -26.82 19.05 1.97
CA LEU A 325 -27.09 17.90 2.86
C LEU A 325 -28.03 18.27 4.02
N ASN A 326 -29.06 19.08 3.75
CA ASN A 326 -30.06 19.44 4.71
C ASN A 326 -31.32 18.58 4.51
N GLU A 327 -31.93 18.08 5.58
CA GLU A 327 -33.18 17.28 5.54
C GLU A 327 -34.37 18.07 4.95
N SER A 328 -34.38 19.38 5.07
CA SER A 328 -35.37 20.24 4.43
C SER A 328 -35.21 20.41 2.93
N ASN A 329 -34.04 20.01 2.38
CA ASN A 329 -33.77 19.98 0.96
C ASN A 329 -34.12 18.59 0.39
N PRO A 330 -35.00 18.46 -0.61
CA PRO A 330 -35.40 17.14 -1.15
C PRO A 330 -34.20 16.28 -1.63
N LEU A 331 -33.16 16.91 -2.19
CA LEU A 331 -31.94 16.22 -2.61
C LEU A 331 -31.13 15.75 -1.40
N GLY A 332 -30.99 16.60 -0.39
CA GLY A 332 -30.30 16.27 0.87
C GLY A 332 -31.02 15.17 1.63
N SER A 333 -32.34 15.27 1.79
CA SER A 333 -33.16 14.23 2.41
C SER A 333 -33.01 12.87 1.73
N SER A 334 -33.04 12.83 0.38
CA SER A 334 -32.84 11.59 -0.39
C SER A 334 -31.44 11.00 -0.18
N ARG A 335 -30.39 11.84 -0.15
CA ARG A 335 -29.02 11.38 0.09
C ARG A 335 -28.82 10.86 1.51
N LEU A 336 -29.33 11.56 2.52
CA LEU A 336 -29.28 11.13 3.91
C LEU A 336 -30.05 9.82 4.13
N ALA A 337 -31.20 9.65 3.47
CA ALA A 337 -31.93 8.38 3.50
C ALA A 337 -31.13 7.22 2.90
N LYS A 338 -30.44 7.44 1.78
CA LYS A 338 -29.54 6.44 1.17
C LYS A 338 -28.40 6.09 2.12
N LEU A 339 -27.77 7.09 2.76
CA LEU A 339 -26.71 6.85 3.73
C LEU A 339 -27.20 6.02 4.93
N ARG A 340 -28.35 6.37 5.52
CA ARG A 340 -28.96 5.59 6.60
C ARG A 340 -29.17 4.14 6.18
N HIS A 341 -29.72 3.91 5.01
CA HIS A 341 -29.92 2.57 4.48
C HIS A 341 -28.61 1.79 4.32
N ILE A 342 -27.53 2.41 3.77
CA ILE A 342 -26.21 1.81 3.64
C ILE A 342 -25.67 1.39 5.03
N PHE A 343 -25.81 2.24 6.04
CA PHE A 343 -25.36 1.92 7.40
C PHE A 343 -26.22 0.87 8.10
N GLU A 344 -27.53 0.89 7.91
CA GLU A 344 -28.46 -0.09 8.47
C GLU A 344 -28.23 -1.49 7.89
N GLU A 345 -27.94 -1.60 6.60
CA GLU A 345 -27.60 -2.88 5.96
C GLU A 345 -26.25 -3.44 6.42
N GLY A 346 -25.39 -2.62 7.03
CA GLY A 346 -24.10 -3.05 7.55
C GLY A 346 -23.07 -3.51 6.50
N LYS A 347 -23.30 -3.18 5.24
CA LYS A 347 -22.47 -3.65 4.11
C LYS A 347 -21.40 -2.67 3.67
N SER A 348 -21.35 -1.48 4.27
CA SER A 348 -20.42 -0.42 3.90
C SER A 348 -19.64 0.03 5.12
N LEU A 349 -18.35 0.33 4.95
CA LEU A 349 -17.41 0.81 5.97
C LEU A 349 -17.29 -0.08 7.23
N GLN A 350 -18.15 -1.08 7.38
CA GLN A 350 -18.00 -2.08 8.42
C GLN A 350 -16.99 -3.08 7.93
N LEU A 351 -15.80 -2.93 8.44
CA LEU A 351 -14.77 -3.95 8.37
C LEU A 351 -15.20 -5.10 9.29
N GLN A 352 -16.30 -5.78 8.94
CA GLN A 352 -16.64 -7.05 9.57
C GLN A 352 -15.64 -8.07 9.05
N PHE A 353 -14.81 -8.54 9.95
CA PHE A 353 -13.86 -9.60 9.69
C PHE A 353 -14.39 -10.90 10.29
N PRO A 354 -15.09 -11.74 9.55
CA PRO A 354 -15.19 -13.14 9.91
C PRO A 354 -13.78 -13.69 10.09
N ALA A 355 -13.58 -14.66 10.96
CA ALA A 355 -12.29 -15.29 11.21
C ALA A 355 -11.62 -15.83 9.93
N GLU A 356 -12.42 -16.10 8.90
CA GLU A 356 -12.01 -16.53 7.56
C GLU A 356 -11.24 -15.44 6.80
N ASP A 357 -11.57 -14.18 7.03
CA ASP A 357 -10.99 -13.03 6.34
C ASP A 357 -9.57 -12.71 6.83
N LEU A 358 -9.21 -13.21 7.99
CA LEU A 358 -7.87 -13.06 8.56
C LEU A 358 -6.84 -14.04 7.96
N GLY A 359 -7.27 -14.89 7.02
CA GLY A 359 -6.38 -15.85 6.36
C GLY A 359 -5.90 -16.97 7.27
N PHE A 360 -6.63 -17.31 8.31
CA PHE A 360 -6.36 -18.42 9.25
C PHE A 360 -6.91 -19.76 8.73
N ARG A 361 -6.78 -20.05 7.45
CA ARG A 361 -7.11 -21.38 6.91
C ARG A 361 -5.89 -22.22 6.66
#